data_55fca493e848d3e65d8ad569205b1b29
#
_entry.id   55fca493e848d3e65d8ad569205b1b29
#
_cell.length_a   1.000
_cell.length_b   1.000
_cell.length_c   1.000
_cell.angle_alpha   90.00
_cell.angle_beta   90.00
_cell.angle_gamma   90.00
#
_symmetry.space_group_name_H-M   'P 1'
#
loop_
_entity.id
_entity.type
_entity.pdbx_description
1 polymer ?
#
loop_
_entity_poly.entity_id
_entity_poly.type
_entity_poly.pdbx_seq_one_letter_code
_entity_poly.pdbx_strand_id
1 'polypeptide(L)'
;MTFGQILDRVLQLMRANLRLFMGIALVPAGLIVAYCAVILAAFFPLLKPLILNQQPHFPLMTMVWLFAAEILGWILMIVIYALYEPAAVYAALEANAGTRVTIGKAWAVAWRKAGRYIWLAILRALIVMLPILVFGGVIVGTVGLSMARGRGAVDPSAMIAIIPLFVLLYVGAMVYAVLVMLRLVLAVPASVAEDLSAWKGIRRSNQLTNGAKGRTFLLALLIYAIAYAAFLVAEVGLFFLGAIVALIGMMLHLAMAPWGYIGIGVAAVVFICAYLLWMAAIAGAYCTLFAVLYRDQRLRLEGVAGAQA
;
A
#
# COMPACT_ATOMS: atom_id res chain seq x y z
N MET A 1 -9.35 -10.06 -24.60
CA MET A 1 -9.13 -11.29 -23.84
C MET A 1 -10.33 -11.58 -22.96
N THR A 2 -10.64 -12.86 -22.67
CA THR A 2 -11.62 -13.23 -21.63
C THR A 2 -11.03 -12.99 -20.23
N PHE A 3 -11.86 -13.07 -19.20
CA PHE A 3 -11.43 -12.91 -17.81
C PHE A 3 -10.34 -13.92 -17.41
N GLY A 4 -10.56 -15.22 -17.71
CA GLY A 4 -9.58 -16.27 -17.44
C GLY A 4 -8.27 -16.09 -18.20
N GLN A 5 -8.33 -15.68 -19.47
CA GLN A 5 -7.12 -15.42 -20.27
C GLN A 5 -6.23 -14.30 -19.69
N ILE A 6 -6.83 -13.26 -19.08
CA ILE A 6 -6.05 -12.21 -18.40
C ILE A 6 -5.34 -12.79 -17.18
N LEU A 7 -6.07 -13.57 -16.37
CA LEU A 7 -5.52 -14.19 -15.16
C LEU A 7 -4.40 -15.18 -15.49
N ASP A 8 -4.63 -16.05 -16.47
CA ASP A 8 -3.62 -17.00 -16.95
C ASP A 8 -2.37 -16.27 -17.47
N ARG A 9 -2.57 -15.18 -18.23
CA ARG A 9 -1.44 -14.38 -18.72
C ARG A 9 -0.64 -13.74 -17.60
N VAL A 10 -1.31 -13.22 -16.58
CA VAL A 10 -0.65 -12.65 -15.38
C VAL A 10 0.17 -13.72 -14.67
N LEU A 11 -0.41 -14.91 -14.43
CA LEU A 11 0.29 -16.01 -13.77
C LEU A 11 1.49 -16.51 -14.59
N GLN A 12 1.36 -16.64 -15.92
CA GLN A 12 2.46 -17.00 -16.81
C GLN A 12 3.60 -15.98 -16.75
N LEU A 13 3.28 -14.67 -16.83
CA LEU A 13 4.28 -13.61 -16.76
C LEU A 13 4.98 -13.59 -15.40
N MET A 14 4.23 -13.77 -14.31
CA MET A 14 4.79 -13.83 -12.96
C MET A 14 5.73 -15.03 -12.79
N ARG A 15 5.31 -16.24 -13.23
CA ARG A 15 6.14 -17.45 -13.15
C ARG A 15 7.41 -17.32 -13.99
N ALA A 16 7.29 -16.79 -15.21
CA ALA A 16 8.44 -16.63 -16.12
C ALA A 16 9.44 -15.57 -15.64
N ASN A 17 8.98 -14.54 -14.91
CA ASN A 17 9.80 -13.39 -14.51
C ASN A 17 9.81 -13.15 -12.99
N LEU A 18 9.59 -14.21 -12.18
CA LEU A 18 9.46 -14.08 -10.73
C LEU A 18 10.65 -13.36 -10.09
N ARG A 19 11.88 -13.71 -10.51
CA ARG A 19 13.10 -13.06 -9.99
C ARG A 19 13.14 -11.56 -10.28
N LEU A 20 12.64 -11.13 -11.43
CA LEU A 20 12.56 -9.72 -11.80
C LEU A 20 11.60 -8.96 -10.90
N PHE A 21 10.36 -9.45 -10.77
CA PHE A 21 9.34 -8.80 -9.95
C PHE A 21 9.69 -8.80 -8.46
N MET A 22 10.20 -9.93 -7.95
CA MET A 22 10.68 -10.00 -6.58
C MET A 22 11.85 -9.05 -6.35
N GLY A 23 12.82 -8.99 -7.26
CA GLY A 23 13.97 -8.10 -7.14
C GLY A 23 13.58 -6.61 -7.17
N ILE A 24 12.57 -6.23 -7.98
CA ILE A 24 12.05 -4.85 -7.97
C ILE A 24 11.37 -4.54 -6.63
N ALA A 25 10.61 -5.46 -6.07
CA ALA A 25 9.87 -5.28 -4.82
C ALA A 25 10.75 -5.39 -3.56
N LEU A 26 11.89 -6.08 -3.63
CA LEU A 26 12.85 -6.16 -2.52
C LEU A 26 13.51 -4.81 -2.20
N VAL A 27 13.61 -3.90 -3.18
CA VAL A 27 14.17 -2.55 -2.92
C VAL A 27 13.31 -1.78 -1.91
N PRO A 28 12.00 -1.56 -2.14
CA PRO A 28 11.15 -0.92 -1.14
C PRO A 28 11.06 -1.72 0.16
N ALA A 29 10.98 -3.05 0.09
CA ALA A 29 10.94 -3.90 1.27
C ALA A 29 12.19 -3.72 2.16
N GLY A 30 13.38 -3.70 1.58
CA GLY A 30 14.63 -3.46 2.30
C GLY A 30 14.68 -2.07 2.97
N LEU A 31 14.18 -1.04 2.27
CA LEU A 31 14.10 0.32 2.83
C LEU A 31 13.11 0.40 4.00
N ILE A 32 11.99 -0.32 3.92
CA ILE A 32 11.01 -0.42 5.02
C ILE A 32 11.63 -1.08 6.23
N VAL A 33 12.34 -2.21 6.05
CA VAL A 33 13.02 -2.90 7.14
C VAL A 33 14.07 -2.01 7.78
N ALA A 34 14.88 -1.33 6.98
CA ALA A 34 15.88 -0.40 7.49
C ALA A 34 15.25 0.73 8.30
N TYR A 35 14.14 1.30 7.80
CA TYR A 35 13.39 2.32 8.51
C TYR A 35 12.81 1.79 9.83
N CYS A 36 12.17 0.62 9.82
CA CYS A 36 11.64 -0.01 11.03
C CYS A 36 12.75 -0.28 12.06
N ALA A 37 13.93 -0.72 11.62
CA ALA A 37 15.08 -0.94 12.51
C ALA A 37 15.57 0.36 13.15
N VAL A 38 15.61 1.46 12.39
CA VAL A 38 15.98 2.79 12.92
C VAL A 38 14.95 3.27 13.96
N ILE A 39 13.65 3.14 13.65
CA ILE A 39 12.58 3.52 14.58
C ILE A 39 12.64 2.66 15.85
N LEU A 40 12.81 1.35 15.73
CA LEU A 40 12.92 0.46 16.87
C LEU A 40 14.13 0.83 17.76
N ALA A 41 15.28 1.11 17.14
CA ALA A 41 16.46 1.57 17.88
C ALA A 41 16.23 2.91 18.58
N ALA A 42 15.49 3.83 17.97
CA ALA A 42 15.13 5.11 18.57
C ALA A 42 14.12 4.97 19.72
N PHE A 43 13.21 3.99 19.65
CA PHE A 43 12.26 3.67 20.73
C PHE A 43 12.87 2.86 21.88
N PHE A 44 13.97 2.16 21.63
CA PHE A 44 14.56 1.27 22.63
C PHE A 44 14.88 1.95 23.98
N PRO A 45 15.44 3.18 24.03
CA PRO A 45 15.67 3.90 25.30
C PRO A 45 14.37 4.18 26.09
N LEU A 46 13.23 4.32 25.41
CA LEU A 46 11.92 4.52 26.05
C LEU A 46 11.31 3.21 26.56
N LEU A 47 11.59 2.10 25.89
CA LEU A 47 11.12 0.76 26.28
C LEU A 47 11.96 0.17 27.43
N LYS A 48 13.24 0.54 27.53
CA LYS A 48 14.16 0.01 28.55
C LYS A 48 13.65 0.18 29.99
N PRO A 49 13.15 1.35 30.44
CA PRO A 49 12.58 1.51 31.78
C PRO A 49 11.36 0.62 32.02
N LEU A 50 10.49 0.45 31.02
CA LEU A 50 9.33 -0.44 31.10
C LEU A 50 9.76 -1.91 31.29
N ILE A 51 10.79 -2.36 30.58
CA ILE A 51 11.33 -3.72 30.68
C ILE A 51 11.97 -3.94 32.05
N LEU A 52 12.56 -2.89 32.64
CA LEU A 52 13.24 -2.95 33.95
C LEU A 52 12.32 -2.60 35.15
N ASN A 53 10.98 -2.56 34.92
CA ASN A 53 9.97 -2.17 35.94
C ASN A 53 10.25 -0.79 36.58
N GLN A 54 10.88 0.10 35.85
CA GLN A 54 11.15 1.48 36.28
C GLN A 54 10.04 2.40 35.74
N GLN A 55 9.79 3.50 36.43
CA GLN A 55 8.83 4.49 35.95
C GLN A 55 9.34 5.12 34.63
N PRO A 56 8.59 5.05 33.52
CA PRO A 56 9.03 5.62 32.27
C PRO A 56 9.01 7.15 32.33
N HIS A 57 10.16 7.76 32.17
CA HIS A 57 10.25 9.19 31.91
C HIS A 57 10.22 9.43 30.39
N PHE A 58 9.20 10.12 29.91
CA PHE A 58 9.09 10.51 28.51
C PHE A 58 9.50 11.99 28.32
N PRO A 59 10.77 12.27 28.01
CA PRO A 59 11.19 13.64 27.73
C PRO A 59 10.43 14.17 26.52
N LEU A 60 9.84 15.35 26.65
CA LEU A 60 9.06 15.98 25.57
C LEU A 60 9.86 16.04 24.26
N MET A 61 11.15 16.37 24.35
CA MET A 61 12.04 16.44 23.19
C MET A 61 12.18 15.10 22.46
N THR A 62 12.24 13.99 23.18
CA THR A 62 12.28 12.66 22.57
C THR A 62 10.99 12.35 21.81
N MET A 63 9.83 12.71 22.36
CA MET A 63 8.53 12.58 21.68
C MET A 63 8.48 13.41 20.40
N VAL A 64 8.97 14.65 20.43
CA VAL A 64 9.02 15.51 19.24
C VAL A 64 9.90 14.89 18.15
N TRP A 65 11.08 14.36 18.50
CA TRP A 65 11.97 13.69 17.53
C TRP A 65 11.36 12.40 16.97
N LEU A 66 10.69 11.61 17.78
CA LEU A 66 10.00 10.40 17.32
C LEU A 66 8.87 10.75 16.37
N PHE A 67 8.08 11.77 16.69
CA PHE A 67 7.00 12.23 15.82
C PHE A 67 7.53 12.79 14.48
N ALA A 68 8.63 13.53 14.52
CA ALA A 68 9.30 14.03 13.31
C ALA A 68 9.85 12.87 12.46
N ALA A 69 10.45 11.85 13.08
CA ALA A 69 10.92 10.65 12.39
C ALA A 69 9.77 9.87 11.76
N GLU A 70 8.62 9.76 12.44
CA GLU A 70 7.42 9.11 11.91
C GLU A 70 6.90 9.83 10.66
N ILE A 71 6.78 11.16 10.71
CA ILE A 71 6.37 11.96 9.54
C ILE A 71 7.35 11.77 8.38
N LEU A 72 8.65 11.80 8.65
CA LEU A 72 9.67 11.57 7.63
C LEU A 72 9.56 10.18 7.02
N GLY A 73 9.29 9.16 7.84
CA GLY A 73 9.03 7.80 7.40
C GLY A 73 7.83 7.69 6.46
N TRP A 74 6.72 8.31 6.81
CA TRP A 74 5.54 8.37 5.94
C TRP A 74 5.84 9.03 4.60
N ILE A 75 6.57 10.15 4.59
CA ILE A 75 6.99 10.83 3.35
C ILE A 75 7.87 9.90 2.52
N LEU A 76 8.86 9.24 3.14
CA LEU A 76 9.75 8.29 2.47
C LEU A 76 8.95 7.14 1.85
N MET A 77 7.99 6.58 2.57
CA MET A 77 7.12 5.51 2.09
C MET A 77 6.29 5.93 0.89
N ILE A 78 5.72 7.13 0.90
CA ILE A 78 4.96 7.67 -0.25
C ILE A 78 5.87 7.75 -1.48
N VAL A 79 7.10 8.26 -1.34
CA VAL A 79 8.07 8.37 -2.44
C VAL A 79 8.46 6.99 -2.97
N ILE A 80 8.76 6.03 -2.07
CA ILE A 80 9.14 4.67 -2.45
C ILE A 80 8.02 4.00 -3.24
N TYR A 81 6.77 4.06 -2.75
CA TYR A 81 5.62 3.48 -3.45
C TYR A 81 5.33 4.18 -4.78
N ALA A 82 5.46 5.50 -4.83
CA ALA A 82 5.29 6.28 -6.07
C ALA A 82 6.29 5.92 -7.17
N LEU A 83 7.45 5.38 -6.82
CA LEU A 83 8.48 4.92 -7.76
C LEU A 83 8.41 3.42 -8.03
N TYR A 84 8.02 2.62 -7.04
CA TYR A 84 7.89 1.18 -7.18
C TYR A 84 6.83 0.78 -8.21
N GLU A 85 5.62 1.37 -8.14
CA GLU A 85 4.51 1.03 -9.04
C GLU A 85 4.89 1.23 -10.51
N PRO A 86 5.43 2.39 -10.96
CA PRO A 86 5.84 2.55 -12.35
C PRO A 86 7.03 1.68 -12.76
N ALA A 87 7.97 1.37 -11.86
CA ALA A 87 9.07 0.46 -12.15
C ALA A 87 8.55 -0.96 -12.42
N ALA A 88 7.65 -1.47 -11.58
CA ALA A 88 7.05 -2.78 -11.74
C ALA A 88 6.13 -2.86 -12.96
N VAL A 89 5.34 -1.81 -13.24
CA VAL A 89 4.49 -1.72 -14.43
C VAL A 89 5.33 -1.67 -15.70
N TYR A 90 6.42 -0.90 -15.73
CA TYR A 90 7.34 -0.88 -16.86
C TYR A 90 7.91 -2.27 -17.14
N ALA A 91 8.39 -2.96 -16.10
CA ALA A 91 8.90 -4.31 -16.22
C ALA A 91 7.84 -5.29 -16.74
N ALA A 92 6.59 -5.15 -16.29
CA ALA A 92 5.47 -5.99 -16.72
C ALA A 92 5.07 -5.73 -18.19
N LEU A 93 5.05 -4.49 -18.64
CA LEU A 93 4.76 -4.11 -20.02
C LEU A 93 5.80 -4.67 -20.98
N GLU A 94 7.07 -4.52 -20.67
CA GLU A 94 8.19 -5.03 -21.46
C GLU A 94 8.24 -6.56 -21.47
N ALA A 95 8.06 -7.21 -20.30
CA ALA A 95 7.99 -8.67 -20.21
C ALA A 95 6.81 -9.22 -21.02
N ASN A 96 5.68 -8.54 -21.03
CA ASN A 96 4.52 -8.90 -21.86
C ASN A 96 4.75 -8.68 -23.36
N ALA A 97 5.67 -7.78 -23.73
CA ALA A 97 6.14 -7.60 -25.10
C ALA A 97 7.23 -8.60 -25.50
N GLY A 98 7.71 -9.45 -24.59
CA GLY A 98 8.78 -10.43 -24.83
C GLY A 98 10.19 -9.87 -24.69
N THR A 99 10.35 -8.64 -24.23
CA THR A 99 11.66 -8.01 -24.03
C THR A 99 12.24 -8.36 -22.67
N ARG A 100 13.56 -8.61 -22.61
CA ARG A 100 14.26 -8.84 -21.33
C ARG A 100 14.57 -7.52 -20.66
N VAL A 101 14.11 -7.37 -19.43
CA VAL A 101 14.36 -6.18 -18.59
C VAL A 101 15.16 -6.59 -17.36
N THR A 102 16.08 -5.72 -16.95
CA THR A 102 16.80 -5.86 -15.67
C THR A 102 16.16 -5.00 -14.59
N ILE A 103 16.34 -5.39 -13.33
CA ILE A 103 15.85 -4.64 -12.15
C ILE A 103 16.35 -3.20 -12.19
N GLY A 104 17.64 -3.01 -12.46
CA GLY A 104 18.25 -1.68 -12.54
C GLY A 104 17.64 -0.80 -13.64
N LYS A 105 17.32 -1.38 -14.82
CA LYS A 105 16.69 -0.64 -15.92
C LYS A 105 15.25 -0.19 -15.53
N ALA A 106 14.49 -1.05 -14.89
CA ALA A 106 13.14 -0.73 -14.43
C ALA A 106 13.15 0.44 -13.43
N TRP A 107 14.03 0.39 -12.45
CA TRP A 107 14.21 1.47 -11.48
C TRP A 107 14.76 2.76 -12.13
N ALA A 108 15.71 2.66 -13.05
CA ALA A 108 16.26 3.82 -13.75
C ALA A 108 15.17 4.58 -14.54
N VAL A 109 14.25 3.87 -15.20
CA VAL A 109 13.11 4.48 -15.91
C VAL A 109 12.18 5.21 -14.95
N ALA A 110 11.85 4.60 -13.81
CA ALA A 110 11.02 5.23 -12.78
C ALA A 110 11.71 6.46 -12.19
N TRP A 111 13.01 6.37 -11.88
CA TRP A 111 13.78 7.44 -11.26
C TRP A 111 13.96 8.65 -12.17
N ARG A 112 14.21 8.43 -13.47
CA ARG A 112 14.36 9.52 -14.46
C ARG A 112 13.12 10.42 -14.54
N LYS A 113 11.95 9.93 -14.17
CA LYS A 113 10.68 10.65 -14.22
C LYS A 113 10.02 10.69 -12.83
N ALA A 114 10.82 10.62 -11.76
CA ALA A 114 10.37 10.54 -10.38
C ALA A 114 9.37 11.62 -10.01
N GLY A 115 9.65 12.88 -10.32
CA GLY A 115 8.75 14.00 -10.02
C GLY A 115 7.36 13.82 -10.62
N ARG A 116 7.27 13.26 -11.83
CA ARG A 116 5.98 12.96 -12.47
C ARG A 116 5.20 11.87 -11.74
N TYR A 117 5.88 10.79 -11.37
CA TYR A 117 5.22 9.66 -10.70
C TYR A 117 4.85 9.99 -9.25
N ILE A 118 5.69 10.73 -8.54
CA ILE A 118 5.37 11.25 -7.20
C ILE A 118 4.15 12.17 -7.29
N TRP A 119 4.11 13.09 -8.27
CA TRP A 119 2.97 13.96 -8.47
C TRP A 119 1.69 13.18 -8.81
N LEU A 120 1.80 12.15 -9.67
CA LEU A 120 0.68 11.25 -9.97
C LEU A 120 0.17 10.53 -8.72
N ALA A 121 1.07 10.03 -7.88
CA ALA A 121 0.70 9.38 -6.63
C ALA A 121 0.00 10.34 -5.66
N ILE A 122 0.51 11.57 -5.51
CA ILE A 122 -0.10 12.62 -4.69
C ILE A 122 -1.50 12.97 -5.20
N LEU A 123 -1.65 13.20 -6.52
CA LEU A 123 -2.96 13.50 -7.10
C LEU A 123 -3.96 12.34 -6.89
N ARG A 124 -3.54 11.10 -7.09
CA ARG A 124 -4.38 9.92 -6.82
C ARG A 124 -4.80 9.86 -5.35
N ALA A 125 -3.86 10.05 -4.43
CA ALA A 125 -4.13 10.05 -3.00
C ALA A 125 -5.10 11.18 -2.61
N LEU A 126 -4.88 12.40 -3.09
CA LEU A 126 -5.77 13.53 -2.82
C LEU A 126 -7.19 13.30 -3.33
N ILE A 127 -7.33 12.78 -4.56
CA ILE A 127 -8.65 12.50 -5.13
C ILE A 127 -9.37 11.40 -4.32
N VAL A 128 -8.68 10.34 -3.92
CA VAL A 128 -9.27 9.24 -3.14
C VAL A 128 -9.59 9.69 -1.71
N MET A 129 -8.72 10.50 -1.10
CA MET A 129 -8.88 10.98 0.27
C MET A 129 -9.85 12.16 0.40
N LEU A 130 -10.28 12.75 -0.70
CA LEU A 130 -11.11 13.96 -0.70
C LEU A 130 -12.32 13.91 0.27
N PRO A 131 -13.15 12.84 0.27
CA PRO A 131 -14.27 12.77 1.21
C PRO A 131 -13.81 12.72 2.67
N ILE A 132 -12.76 11.96 2.97
CA ILE A 132 -12.22 11.82 4.32
C ILE A 132 -11.69 13.18 4.83
N LEU A 133 -11.00 13.93 3.96
CA LEU A 133 -10.49 15.26 4.29
C LEU A 133 -11.63 16.26 4.53
N VAL A 134 -12.68 16.22 3.69
CA VAL A 134 -13.85 17.09 3.87
C VAL A 134 -14.57 16.76 5.18
N PHE A 135 -14.83 15.48 5.45
CA PHE A 135 -15.52 15.07 6.67
C PHE A 135 -14.68 15.32 7.92
N GLY A 136 -13.39 14.97 7.88
CA GLY A 136 -12.46 15.27 8.97
C GLY A 136 -12.41 16.76 9.29
N GLY A 137 -12.36 17.61 8.26
CA GLY A 137 -12.39 19.06 8.40
C GLY A 137 -13.69 19.57 9.05
N VAL A 138 -14.84 19.04 8.64
CA VAL A 138 -16.14 19.38 9.24
C VAL A 138 -16.18 18.99 10.72
N ILE A 139 -15.70 17.79 11.07
CA ILE A 139 -15.69 17.31 12.46
C ILE A 139 -14.76 18.17 13.32
N VAL A 140 -13.52 18.35 12.88
CA VAL A 140 -12.55 19.17 13.63
C VAL A 140 -13.05 20.59 13.76
N GLY A 141 -13.67 21.14 12.71
CA GLY A 141 -14.27 22.47 12.73
C GLY A 141 -15.43 22.60 13.74
N THR A 142 -16.34 21.62 13.75
CA THR A 142 -17.50 21.62 14.67
C THR A 142 -17.08 21.43 16.13
N VAL A 143 -16.17 20.48 16.40
CA VAL A 143 -15.62 20.26 17.74
C VAL A 143 -14.80 21.46 18.20
N GLY A 144 -13.93 22.00 17.37
CA GLY A 144 -13.13 23.18 17.67
C GLY A 144 -13.98 24.42 17.98
N LEU A 145 -15.05 24.66 17.20
CA LEU A 145 -15.99 25.73 17.44
C LEU A 145 -16.79 25.54 18.75
N SER A 146 -17.18 24.34 19.11
CA SER A 146 -17.88 24.03 20.36
C SER A 146 -16.97 24.27 21.57
N MET A 147 -15.73 23.89 21.51
CA MET A 147 -14.72 24.18 22.55
C MET A 147 -14.44 25.68 22.69
N ALA A 148 -14.25 26.35 21.56
CA ALA A 148 -14.01 27.82 21.56
C ALA A 148 -15.17 28.63 22.14
N ARG A 149 -16.42 28.12 22.06
CA ARG A 149 -17.61 28.75 22.62
C ARG A 149 -17.85 28.46 24.12
N GLY A 150 -16.88 27.79 24.79
CA GLY A 150 -16.98 27.45 26.21
C GLY A 150 -18.11 26.48 26.55
N ARG A 151 -18.73 25.86 25.54
CA ARG A 151 -19.62 24.70 25.73
C ARG A 151 -18.70 23.51 26.01
N GLY A 152 -18.51 23.25 27.30
CA GLY A 152 -17.80 22.03 27.76
C GLY A 152 -18.35 20.79 27.05
N ALA A 153 -17.72 19.68 27.24
CA ALA A 153 -17.94 18.36 26.57
C ALA A 153 -19.24 18.24 25.78
N VAL A 154 -19.12 17.88 24.51
CA VAL A 154 -20.27 17.60 23.62
C VAL A 154 -21.25 16.70 24.38
N ASP A 155 -22.52 17.13 24.48
CA ASP A 155 -23.57 16.37 25.13
C ASP A 155 -23.55 14.91 24.61
N PRO A 156 -23.44 13.89 25.49
CA PRO A 156 -23.42 12.49 25.07
C PRO A 156 -24.64 12.09 24.22
N SER A 157 -25.81 12.69 24.45
CA SER A 157 -27.00 12.46 23.62
C SER A 157 -26.84 12.98 22.19
N ALA A 158 -26.19 14.13 22.01
CA ALA A 158 -25.84 14.67 20.70
C ALA A 158 -24.81 13.81 19.98
N MET A 159 -23.85 13.22 20.70
CA MET A 159 -22.89 12.26 20.11
C MET A 159 -23.60 11.01 19.58
N ILE A 160 -24.54 10.45 20.33
CA ILE A 160 -25.31 9.26 19.89
C ILE A 160 -26.13 9.59 18.63
N ALA A 161 -26.73 10.77 18.54
CA ALA A 161 -27.48 11.19 17.35
C ALA A 161 -26.60 11.38 16.09
N ILE A 162 -25.32 11.67 16.27
CA ILE A 162 -24.36 11.88 15.17
C ILE A 162 -23.82 10.53 14.62
N ILE A 163 -23.83 9.46 15.41
CA ILE A 163 -23.27 8.15 15.00
C ILE A 163 -23.91 7.63 13.69
N PRO A 164 -25.24 7.60 13.48
CA PRO A 164 -25.83 7.13 12.23
C PRO A 164 -25.39 7.94 11.01
N LEU A 165 -25.30 9.26 11.17
CA LEU A 165 -24.80 10.14 10.13
C LEU A 165 -23.34 9.84 9.80
N PHE A 166 -22.53 9.59 10.82
CA PHE A 166 -21.11 9.22 10.67
C PHE A 166 -20.95 7.91 9.88
N VAL A 167 -21.74 6.88 10.23
CA VAL A 167 -21.75 5.59 9.55
C VAL A 167 -22.16 5.78 8.08
N LEU A 168 -23.21 6.55 7.80
CA LEU A 168 -23.66 6.81 6.44
C LEU A 168 -22.60 7.51 5.60
N LEU A 169 -21.95 8.53 6.16
CA LEU A 169 -20.89 9.29 5.52
C LEU A 169 -19.64 8.42 5.28
N TYR A 170 -19.29 7.58 6.24
CA TYR A 170 -18.17 6.63 6.11
C TYR A 170 -18.43 5.61 4.99
N VAL A 171 -19.62 5.01 4.95
CA VAL A 171 -20.02 4.10 3.86
C VAL A 171 -20.00 4.82 2.51
N GLY A 172 -20.54 6.04 2.45
CA GLY A 172 -20.50 6.87 1.24
C GLY A 172 -19.08 7.17 0.78
N ALA A 173 -18.18 7.51 1.72
CA ALA A 173 -16.77 7.73 1.43
C ALA A 173 -16.06 6.45 0.94
N MET A 174 -16.37 5.28 1.51
CA MET A 174 -15.85 3.99 1.04
C MET A 174 -16.32 3.69 -0.40
N VAL A 175 -17.60 3.83 -0.69
CA VAL A 175 -18.13 3.62 -2.04
C VAL A 175 -17.47 4.57 -3.04
N TYR A 176 -17.36 5.84 -2.69
CA TYR A 176 -16.64 6.83 -3.51
C TYR A 176 -15.19 6.42 -3.75
N ALA A 177 -14.45 6.04 -2.70
CA ALA A 177 -13.05 5.64 -2.81
C ALA A 177 -12.88 4.44 -3.77
N VAL A 178 -13.74 3.41 -3.66
CA VAL A 178 -13.73 2.26 -4.55
C VAL A 178 -13.98 2.68 -5.99
N LEU A 179 -15.02 3.48 -6.26
CA LEU A 179 -15.37 3.94 -7.61
C LEU A 179 -14.25 4.78 -8.23
N VAL A 180 -13.63 5.64 -7.45
CA VAL A 180 -12.53 6.49 -7.90
C VAL A 180 -11.25 5.67 -8.10
N MET A 181 -10.92 4.76 -7.19
CA MET A 181 -9.78 3.85 -7.39
C MET A 181 -9.89 3.07 -8.69
N LEU A 182 -11.07 2.56 -9.04
CA LEU A 182 -11.29 1.86 -10.31
C LEU A 182 -11.04 2.75 -11.53
N ARG A 183 -11.41 4.03 -11.45
CA ARG A 183 -11.15 4.99 -12.52
C ARG A 183 -9.68 5.36 -12.67
N LEU A 184 -8.93 5.30 -11.57
CA LEU A 184 -7.53 5.72 -11.49
C LEU A 184 -6.55 4.56 -11.62
N VAL A 185 -7.04 3.31 -11.62
CA VAL A 185 -6.21 2.11 -11.58
C VAL A 185 -5.25 1.97 -12.77
N LEU A 186 -5.66 2.45 -13.94
CA LEU A 186 -4.85 2.43 -15.17
C LEU A 186 -4.01 3.70 -15.37
N ALA A 187 -4.00 4.64 -14.42
CA ALA A 187 -3.29 5.91 -14.58
C ALA A 187 -1.77 5.73 -14.64
N VAL A 188 -1.20 4.84 -13.81
CA VAL A 188 0.23 4.53 -13.83
C VAL A 188 0.61 3.75 -15.10
N PRO A 189 -0.07 2.64 -15.47
CA PRO A 189 0.18 1.97 -16.74
C PRO A 189 0.09 2.90 -17.96
N ALA A 190 -0.90 3.77 -18.02
CA ALA A 190 -1.06 4.74 -19.11
C ALA A 190 0.09 5.76 -19.13
N SER A 191 0.47 6.30 -17.95
CA SER A 191 1.58 7.25 -17.82
C SER A 191 2.92 6.63 -18.21
N VAL A 192 3.15 5.35 -17.89
CA VAL A 192 4.40 4.63 -18.23
C VAL A 192 4.44 4.28 -19.71
N ALA A 193 3.34 3.72 -20.26
CA ALA A 193 3.28 3.20 -21.63
C ALA A 193 3.23 4.30 -22.69
N GLU A 194 2.47 5.37 -22.44
CA GLU A 194 2.25 6.48 -23.40
C GLU A 194 3.08 7.74 -23.07
N ASP A 195 3.97 7.66 -22.09
CA ASP A 195 4.81 8.77 -21.59
C ASP A 195 4.03 10.04 -21.23
N LEU A 196 2.86 9.88 -20.62
CA LEU A 196 1.94 10.96 -20.30
C LEU A 196 2.32 11.67 -18.99
N SER A 197 2.02 12.97 -18.90
CA SER A 197 2.05 13.71 -17.63
C SER A 197 1.03 13.15 -16.64
N ALA A 198 1.19 13.43 -15.35
CA ALA A 198 0.32 12.91 -14.29
C ALA A 198 -1.18 13.13 -14.57
N TRP A 199 -1.57 14.36 -14.93
CA TRP A 199 -2.96 14.69 -15.23
C TRP A 199 -3.48 14.01 -16.49
N LYS A 200 -2.67 13.96 -17.55
CA LYS A 200 -3.01 13.26 -18.79
C LYS A 200 -3.16 11.75 -18.55
N GLY A 201 -2.29 11.15 -17.71
CA GLY A 201 -2.40 9.75 -17.30
C GLY A 201 -3.72 9.43 -16.57
N ILE A 202 -4.14 10.31 -15.64
CA ILE A 202 -5.45 10.20 -14.98
C ILE A 202 -6.60 10.29 -15.98
N ARG A 203 -6.54 11.24 -16.89
CA ARG A 203 -7.56 11.44 -17.93
C ARG A 203 -7.64 10.24 -18.85
N ARG A 204 -6.50 9.70 -19.27
CA ARG A 204 -6.40 8.49 -20.10
C ARG A 204 -6.95 7.27 -19.39
N SER A 205 -6.63 7.09 -18.11
CA SER A 205 -7.20 6.03 -17.28
C SER A 205 -8.72 6.08 -17.25
N ASN A 206 -9.31 7.25 -17.06
CA ASN A 206 -10.76 7.43 -17.05
C ASN A 206 -11.40 7.11 -18.41
N GLN A 207 -10.74 7.43 -19.53
CA GLN A 207 -11.18 7.06 -20.88
C GLN A 207 -11.15 5.54 -21.09
N LEU A 208 -10.05 4.89 -20.68
CA LEU A 208 -9.86 3.43 -20.81
C LEU A 208 -10.84 2.63 -19.94
N THR A 209 -11.24 3.15 -18.80
CA THR A 209 -12.20 2.49 -17.90
C THR A 209 -13.66 2.82 -18.24
N ASN A 210 -13.92 3.85 -19.04
CA ASN A 210 -15.27 4.20 -19.49
C ASN A 210 -15.80 3.14 -20.48
N GLY A 211 -16.94 2.52 -20.16
CA GLY A 211 -17.53 1.44 -20.94
C GLY A 211 -17.15 0.02 -20.47
N ALA A 212 -16.05 -0.13 -19.74
CA ALA A 212 -15.58 -1.42 -19.19
C ALA A 212 -15.59 -1.46 -17.65
N LYS A 213 -16.34 -0.55 -16.99
CA LYS A 213 -16.32 -0.35 -15.53
C LYS A 213 -16.61 -1.63 -14.76
N GLY A 214 -17.64 -2.39 -15.14
CA GLY A 214 -18.01 -3.63 -14.46
C GLY A 214 -16.94 -4.70 -14.56
N ARG A 215 -16.31 -4.86 -15.72
CA ARG A 215 -15.23 -5.83 -15.93
C ARG A 215 -13.96 -5.45 -15.20
N THR A 216 -13.57 -4.18 -15.26
CA THR A 216 -12.41 -3.66 -14.51
C THR A 216 -12.66 -3.80 -13.01
N PHE A 217 -13.88 -3.55 -12.55
CA PHE A 217 -14.29 -3.76 -11.17
C PHE A 217 -14.15 -5.22 -10.75
N LEU A 218 -14.71 -6.16 -11.50
CA LEU A 218 -14.65 -7.58 -11.17
C LEU A 218 -13.21 -8.11 -11.16
N LEU A 219 -12.36 -7.68 -12.11
CA LEU A 219 -10.95 -8.06 -12.14
C LEU A 219 -10.18 -7.46 -10.95
N ALA A 220 -10.38 -6.18 -10.67
CA ALA A 220 -9.76 -5.53 -9.53
C ALA A 220 -10.25 -6.13 -8.21
N LEU A 221 -11.55 -6.40 -8.08
CA LEU A 221 -12.16 -7.04 -6.91
C LEU A 221 -11.60 -8.45 -6.67
N LEU A 222 -11.50 -9.27 -7.73
CA LEU A 222 -10.97 -10.62 -7.62
C LEU A 222 -9.53 -10.62 -7.12
N ILE A 223 -8.68 -9.75 -7.68
CA ILE A 223 -7.29 -9.70 -7.28
C ILE A 223 -7.16 -9.11 -5.89
N TYR A 224 -7.96 -8.11 -5.56
CA TYR A 224 -8.01 -7.59 -4.21
C TYR A 224 -8.45 -8.68 -3.22
N ALA A 225 -9.46 -9.49 -3.58
CA ALA A 225 -9.91 -10.62 -2.76
C ALA A 225 -8.82 -11.68 -2.59
N ILE A 226 -8.10 -12.03 -3.67
CA ILE A 226 -6.99 -12.98 -3.61
C ILE A 226 -5.84 -12.41 -2.76
N ALA A 227 -5.48 -11.14 -2.97
CA ALA A 227 -4.44 -10.48 -2.19
C ALA A 227 -4.82 -10.38 -0.71
N TYR A 228 -6.08 -10.07 -0.42
CA TYR A 228 -6.60 -9.98 0.94
C TYR A 228 -6.67 -11.35 1.62
N ALA A 229 -7.14 -12.38 0.93
CA ALA A 229 -7.13 -13.75 1.45
C ALA A 229 -5.70 -14.22 1.75
N ALA A 230 -4.76 -13.91 0.86
CA ALA A 230 -3.35 -14.19 1.06
C ALA A 230 -2.76 -13.42 2.25
N PHE A 231 -3.15 -12.16 2.43
CA PHE A 231 -2.79 -11.33 3.58
C PHE A 231 -3.34 -11.92 4.88
N LEU A 232 -4.62 -12.30 4.93
CA LEU A 232 -5.24 -12.93 6.09
C LEU A 232 -4.53 -14.24 6.48
N VAL A 233 -4.20 -15.09 5.52
CA VAL A 233 -3.45 -16.33 5.78
C VAL A 233 -2.07 -16.01 6.39
N ALA A 234 -1.39 -15.00 5.88
CA ALA A 234 -0.12 -14.57 6.43
C ALA A 234 -0.26 -13.99 7.85
N GLU A 235 -1.27 -13.15 8.11
CA GLU A 235 -1.54 -12.58 9.44
C GLU A 235 -1.91 -13.65 10.48
N VAL A 236 -2.79 -14.58 10.11
CA VAL A 236 -3.15 -15.71 10.97
C VAL A 236 -1.92 -16.57 11.27
N GLY A 237 -1.10 -16.86 10.26
CA GLY A 237 0.17 -17.57 10.45
C GLY A 237 1.13 -16.83 11.39
N LEU A 238 1.22 -15.50 11.27
CA LEU A 238 1.97 -14.61 12.17
C LEU A 238 1.49 -14.69 13.61
N PHE A 239 0.19 -14.59 13.78
CA PHE A 239 -0.44 -14.64 15.10
C PHE A 239 -0.13 -15.96 15.82
N PHE A 240 -0.33 -17.09 15.13
CA PHE A 240 -0.03 -18.41 15.70
C PHE A 240 1.46 -18.60 15.98
N LEU A 241 2.34 -18.18 15.07
CA LEU A 241 3.77 -18.27 15.29
C LEU A 241 4.20 -17.38 16.47
N GLY A 242 3.69 -16.16 16.55
CA GLY A 242 3.94 -15.25 17.66
C GLY A 242 3.46 -15.83 19.00
N ALA A 243 2.28 -16.46 19.01
CA ALA A 243 1.74 -17.15 20.19
C ALA A 243 2.60 -18.34 20.61
N ILE A 244 3.06 -19.16 19.65
CA ILE A 244 3.98 -20.29 19.92
C ILE A 244 5.30 -19.78 20.47
N VAL A 245 5.89 -18.76 19.86
CA VAL A 245 7.14 -18.14 20.31
C VAL A 245 6.98 -17.54 21.72
N ALA A 246 5.85 -16.89 22.00
CA ALA A 246 5.55 -16.37 23.35
C ALA A 246 5.40 -17.49 24.38
N LEU A 247 4.71 -18.59 24.04
CA LEU A 247 4.54 -19.77 24.89
C LEU A 247 5.88 -20.44 25.17
N ILE A 248 6.71 -20.64 24.15
CA ILE A 248 8.06 -21.18 24.30
C ILE A 248 8.92 -20.24 25.16
N GLY A 249 8.83 -18.93 24.94
CA GLY A 249 9.50 -17.91 25.74
C GLY A 249 9.09 -17.94 27.21
N MET A 250 7.78 -18.10 27.48
CA MET A 250 7.28 -18.29 28.85
C MET A 250 7.78 -19.58 29.49
N MET A 251 7.80 -20.69 28.74
CA MET A 251 8.32 -21.97 29.25
C MET A 251 9.84 -21.93 29.47
N LEU A 252 10.59 -21.28 28.60
CA LEU A 252 12.04 -21.14 28.70
C LEU A 252 12.46 -20.07 29.73
N HIS A 253 11.61 -19.12 30.08
CA HIS A 253 11.86 -18.14 31.13
C HIS A 253 12.02 -18.81 32.52
N LEU A 254 11.46 -20.00 32.68
CA LEU A 254 11.66 -20.85 33.87
C LEU A 254 13.02 -21.59 33.87
N ALA A 255 13.76 -21.61 32.72
CA ALA A 255 14.93 -22.49 32.61
C ALA A 255 16.21 -21.84 32.05
N MET A 256 16.17 -20.74 31.27
CA MET A 256 17.36 -20.30 30.53
C MET A 256 17.44 -18.79 30.25
N ALA A 257 18.52 -18.19 30.70
CA ALA A 257 19.07 -16.91 30.33
C ALA A 257 19.33 -16.75 28.79
N PRO A 258 20.10 -15.84 28.31
CA PRO A 258 20.05 -15.05 27.09
C PRO A 258 19.80 -15.78 25.75
N TRP A 259 20.05 -17.07 25.63
CA TRP A 259 19.93 -17.86 24.41
C TRP A 259 18.50 -17.98 23.88
N GLY A 260 17.50 -18.00 24.77
CA GLY A 260 16.09 -18.05 24.38
C GLY A 260 15.65 -16.77 23.63
N TYR A 261 16.10 -15.60 24.07
CA TYR A 261 15.81 -14.33 23.43
C TYR A 261 16.46 -14.20 22.04
N ILE A 262 17.67 -14.77 21.87
CA ILE A 262 18.36 -14.83 20.58
C ILE A 262 17.58 -15.70 19.62
N GLY A 263 17.11 -16.88 20.05
CA GLY A 263 16.29 -17.78 19.22
C GLY A 263 14.98 -17.13 18.77
N ILE A 264 14.30 -16.44 19.67
CA ILE A 264 13.08 -15.67 19.37
C ILE A 264 13.38 -14.55 18.34
N GLY A 265 14.45 -13.81 18.55
CA GLY A 265 14.88 -12.75 17.65
C GLY A 265 15.17 -13.27 16.23
N VAL A 266 15.88 -14.39 16.11
CA VAL A 266 16.17 -15.04 14.81
C VAL A 266 14.87 -15.50 14.14
N ALA A 267 13.98 -16.16 14.86
CA ALA A 267 12.69 -16.61 14.34
C ALA A 267 11.84 -15.43 13.84
N ALA A 268 11.80 -14.33 14.58
CA ALA A 268 11.11 -13.11 14.18
C ALA A 268 11.70 -12.52 12.90
N VAL A 269 13.02 -12.45 12.76
CA VAL A 269 13.68 -11.95 11.55
C VAL A 269 13.38 -12.83 10.35
N VAL A 270 13.50 -14.15 10.47
CA VAL A 270 13.17 -15.11 9.39
C VAL A 270 11.73 -14.92 8.95
N PHE A 271 10.83 -14.76 9.91
CA PHE A 271 9.42 -14.57 9.62
C PHE A 271 9.14 -13.24 8.92
N ILE A 272 9.70 -12.13 9.38
CA ILE A 272 9.59 -10.81 8.72
C ILE A 272 10.11 -10.91 7.29
N CYS A 273 11.25 -11.58 7.05
CA CYS A 273 11.77 -11.79 5.71
C CYS A 273 10.79 -12.57 4.82
N ALA A 274 10.21 -13.67 5.32
CA ALA A 274 9.24 -14.47 4.58
C ALA A 274 7.96 -13.65 4.26
N TYR A 275 7.47 -12.88 5.22
CA TYR A 275 6.32 -11.97 5.04
C TYR A 275 6.60 -10.92 3.96
N LEU A 276 7.77 -10.28 3.99
CA LEU A 276 8.15 -9.28 2.98
C LEU A 276 8.28 -9.88 1.58
N LEU A 277 8.83 -11.08 1.45
CA LEU A 277 8.88 -11.80 0.17
C LEU A 277 7.48 -12.12 -0.35
N TRP A 278 6.58 -12.52 0.52
CA TRP A 278 5.19 -12.77 0.18
C TRP A 278 4.48 -11.50 -0.30
N MET A 279 4.59 -10.40 0.45
CA MET A 279 4.04 -9.11 0.07
C MET A 279 4.63 -8.59 -1.25
N ALA A 280 5.91 -8.81 -1.49
CA ALA A 280 6.57 -8.48 -2.74
C ALA A 280 5.98 -9.25 -3.94
N ALA A 281 5.67 -10.54 -3.77
CA ALA A 281 5.05 -11.36 -4.81
C ALA A 281 3.64 -10.85 -5.15
N ILE A 282 2.82 -10.53 -4.14
CA ILE A 282 1.47 -9.98 -4.32
C ILE A 282 1.53 -8.61 -5.05
N ALA A 283 2.40 -7.73 -4.62
CA ALA A 283 2.57 -6.42 -5.23
C ALA A 283 3.02 -6.52 -6.70
N GLY A 284 3.93 -7.46 -7.02
CA GLY A 284 4.33 -7.77 -8.38
C GLY A 284 3.17 -8.28 -9.25
N ALA A 285 2.35 -9.19 -8.71
CA ALA A 285 1.17 -9.71 -9.40
C ALA A 285 0.15 -8.60 -9.70
N TYR A 286 -0.07 -7.70 -8.73
CA TYR A 286 -0.95 -6.54 -8.87
C TYR A 286 -0.49 -5.61 -10.00
N CYS A 287 0.78 -5.22 -10.03
CA CYS A 287 1.34 -4.38 -11.08
C CYS A 287 1.28 -5.07 -12.47
N THR A 288 1.56 -6.37 -12.51
CA THR A 288 1.48 -7.17 -13.75
C THR A 288 0.06 -7.23 -14.29
N LEU A 289 -0.93 -7.40 -13.41
CA LEU A 289 -2.32 -7.38 -13.84
C LEU A 289 -2.71 -6.08 -14.51
N PHE A 290 -2.42 -4.94 -13.87
CA PHE A 290 -2.83 -3.66 -14.44
C PHE A 290 -2.08 -3.33 -15.73
N ALA A 291 -0.84 -3.82 -15.90
CA ALA A 291 -0.13 -3.74 -17.17
C ALA A 291 -0.83 -4.56 -18.27
N VAL A 292 -1.26 -5.79 -17.99
CA VAL A 292 -1.99 -6.65 -18.93
C VAL A 292 -3.37 -6.08 -19.22
N LEU A 293 -4.09 -5.62 -18.21
CA LEU A 293 -5.42 -5.02 -18.33
C LEU A 293 -5.37 -3.74 -19.17
N TYR A 294 -4.37 -2.88 -18.94
CA TYR A 294 -4.16 -1.67 -19.75
C TYR A 294 -4.00 -2.02 -21.23
N ARG A 295 -3.18 -3.02 -21.57
CA ARG A 295 -2.97 -3.44 -22.94
C ARG A 295 -4.26 -3.99 -23.59
N ASP A 296 -5.04 -4.80 -22.86
CA ASP A 296 -6.32 -5.33 -23.35
C ASP A 296 -7.34 -4.19 -23.60
N GLN A 297 -7.45 -3.23 -22.70
CA GLN A 297 -8.37 -2.11 -22.86
C GLN A 297 -7.94 -1.16 -23.98
N ARG A 298 -6.66 -0.91 -24.12
CA ARG A 298 -6.10 -0.11 -25.21
C ARG A 298 -6.43 -0.73 -26.58
N LEU A 299 -6.17 -2.02 -26.74
CA LEU A 299 -6.46 -2.74 -27.99
C LEU A 299 -7.96 -2.73 -28.33
N ARG A 300 -8.84 -2.79 -27.34
CA ARG A 300 -10.29 -2.71 -27.56
C ARG A 300 -10.73 -1.34 -28.03
N LEU A 301 -10.18 -0.27 -27.44
CA LEU A 301 -10.52 1.10 -27.86
C LEU A 301 -9.98 1.42 -29.26
N GLU A 302 -8.74 1.04 -29.55
CA GLU A 302 -8.12 1.27 -30.84
C GLU A 302 -8.73 0.37 -31.93
N GLY A 303 -9.11 -0.88 -31.62
CA GLY A 303 -9.82 -1.78 -32.53
C GLY A 303 -11.24 -1.31 -32.86
N VAL A 304 -11.97 -0.73 -31.94
CA VAL A 304 -13.30 -0.14 -32.20
C VAL A 304 -13.16 1.14 -33.01
N ALA A 305 -12.17 1.98 -32.79
CA ALA A 305 -11.93 3.18 -33.57
C ALA A 305 -11.51 2.87 -35.02
N GLY A 306 -10.71 1.81 -35.23
CA GLY A 306 -10.34 1.36 -36.59
C GLY A 306 -11.46 0.66 -37.36
N ALA A 307 -12.50 0.17 -36.69
CA ALA A 307 -13.67 -0.43 -37.34
C ALA A 307 -14.76 0.61 -37.73
N GLN A 308 -14.63 1.84 -37.22
CA GLN A 308 -15.54 2.96 -37.50
C GLN A 308 -14.98 3.98 -38.51
N ALA A 309 -13.73 3.83 -38.92
CA ALA A 309 -13.06 4.64 -39.96
C ALA A 309 -13.00 3.87 -41.27
#